data_46641a5fb087f321b2041009dc868a8e
#
_entry.id   46641a5fb087f321b2041009dc868a8e
#
_cell.length_a   1.000
_cell.length_b   1.000
_cell.length_c   1.000
_cell.angle_alpha   90.00
_cell.angle_beta   90.00
_cell.angle_gamma   90.00
#
_symmetry.space_group_name_H-M   'P 1'
#
loop_
_entity.id
_entity.type
_entity.pdbx_description
1 polymer ?
#
loop_
_entity_poly.entity_id
_entity_poly.type
_entity_poly.pdbx_seq_one_letter_code
_entity_poly.pdbx_strand_id
1 'polypeptide(L)'
;MNIEQSIPRRDALKSVGAVGALTLAGVTIAPAAEPLKKPLRIGVVSAAIKGKPQPRNGHIWHFAQGLHPVCDLDALKKHYSYGHSLFTNFLRNPKFNFDTLPFPDTRITHYYDADPTVAVPFTEVFPGVQVARSLDEMLKGVDAVWMGDASGLGEDHFDLVAPGLAKGLPTFCDKPIGGDVAGTRKILEFAKKHNAPLMSTSCWRYEFGMEAALRMRDSGEFGQLEHVSARLFSRYSLPGWMIYGQHPVWAVMTLMGAGVEAVIMIEYKDTCHAMITYPDRYPCHTWFGQPYEKFEYDRTDLYFKKKLHTFTPSIEGSFNYGYHYQMFRLIATFREMVLTRKEPVPHQEILEVTAIVHAAAKSLAEKSRLVKLAEVMG
;
A
#
# COMPACT_ATOMS: atom_id res chain seq x y z
N MET A 1 0.87 42.82 -28.45
CA MET A 1 1.66 43.47 -27.38
C MET A 1 2.13 42.34 -26.47
N ASN A 2 3.36 41.88 -26.74
CA ASN A 2 4.02 40.82 -26.00
C ASN A 2 4.55 41.38 -24.67
N ILE A 3 4.29 40.65 -23.55
CA ILE A 3 5.16 40.73 -22.37
C ILE A 3 5.30 39.30 -21.84
N GLU A 4 6.27 38.58 -22.39
CA GLU A 4 6.96 37.51 -21.70
C GLU A 4 8.00 38.13 -20.77
N GLN A 5 7.85 37.99 -19.48
CA GLN A 5 8.97 38.12 -18.54
C GLN A 5 9.04 36.80 -17.76
N SER A 6 9.95 35.93 -18.23
CA SER A 6 10.39 34.74 -17.51
C SER A 6 11.31 35.17 -16.35
N ILE A 7 10.86 34.92 -15.12
CA ILE A 7 11.70 35.02 -13.92
C ILE A 7 12.55 33.74 -13.85
N PRO A 8 13.89 33.83 -13.78
CA PRO A 8 14.75 32.67 -13.68
C PRO A 8 14.56 31.97 -12.33
N ARG A 9 14.21 30.70 -12.35
CA ARG A 9 13.96 29.83 -11.18
C ARG A 9 15.10 29.76 -10.16
N ARG A 10 16.32 30.19 -10.51
CA ARG A 10 17.49 30.17 -9.59
C ARG A 10 17.51 31.27 -8.55
N ASP A 11 16.80 32.35 -8.76
CA ASP A 11 16.84 33.50 -7.82
C ASP A 11 15.71 33.48 -6.79
N ALA A 12 14.67 32.70 -7.03
CA ALA A 12 13.60 32.48 -6.05
C ALA A 12 14.01 31.59 -4.86
N LEU A 13 15.09 30.81 -5.01
CA LEU A 13 15.60 29.91 -3.96
C LEU A 13 16.66 30.55 -3.04
N LYS A 14 17.16 31.74 -3.39
CA LYS A 14 18.19 32.43 -2.58
C LYS A 14 17.67 33.40 -1.53
N SER A 15 16.37 33.69 -1.51
CA SER A 15 15.74 34.60 -0.56
C SER A 15 15.03 33.92 0.62
N VAL A 16 15.14 32.61 0.79
CA VAL A 16 14.61 31.89 1.96
C VAL A 16 15.77 31.53 2.90
N GLY A 17 16.45 32.51 3.35
CA GLY A 17 17.41 32.43 4.43
C GLY A 17 16.87 33.15 5.65
N ALA A 18 15.78 32.72 6.21
CA ALA A 18 15.36 32.95 7.59
C ALA A 18 14.16 32.05 7.86
N VAL A 19 14.32 31.16 8.83
CA VAL A 19 13.32 30.25 9.32
C VAL A 19 12.14 31.04 9.86
N GLY A 20 11.17 31.26 9.01
CA GLY A 20 9.83 31.66 9.39
C GLY A 20 8.88 30.53 8.99
N ALA A 21 8.25 29.92 9.96
CA ALA A 21 7.20 28.93 9.70
C ALA A 21 6.08 29.60 8.89
N LEU A 22 6.03 29.38 7.59
CA LEU A 22 4.89 29.73 6.75
C LEU A 22 3.79 28.73 7.03
N THR A 23 2.88 29.08 7.90
CA THR A 23 1.59 28.43 8.05
C THR A 23 0.71 28.80 6.86
N LEU A 24 0.81 28.07 5.78
CA LEU A 24 -0.22 28.02 4.75
C LEU A 24 -1.28 27.02 5.22
N ALA A 25 -2.38 27.56 5.76
CA ALA A 25 -3.63 26.86 6.03
C ALA A 25 -3.46 25.40 6.55
N GLY A 26 -2.92 25.24 7.76
CA GLY A 26 -3.04 23.97 8.51
C GLY A 26 -2.14 22.80 8.07
N VAL A 27 -1.24 22.99 7.12
CA VAL A 27 -0.24 21.96 6.79
C VAL A 27 1.06 22.31 7.51
N THR A 28 1.27 21.69 8.66
CA THR A 28 2.60 21.60 9.25
C THR A 28 3.40 20.63 8.40
N ILE A 29 4.21 21.15 7.49
CA ILE A 29 5.30 20.36 6.90
C ILE A 29 6.26 20.13 8.06
N ALA A 30 6.26 18.93 8.62
CA ALA A 30 7.28 18.56 9.59
C ALA A 30 8.66 18.83 8.96
N PRO A 31 9.59 19.46 9.69
CA PRO A 31 10.93 19.66 9.17
C PRO A 31 11.48 18.30 8.72
N ALA A 32 12.13 18.27 7.56
CA ALA A 32 12.78 17.06 7.07
C ALA A 32 13.64 16.50 8.20
N ALA A 33 13.35 15.26 8.62
CA ALA A 33 14.12 14.63 9.69
C ALA A 33 15.60 14.66 9.32
N GLU A 34 16.46 15.05 10.27
CA GLU A 34 17.91 15.01 10.03
C GLU A 34 18.30 13.61 9.53
N PRO A 35 19.20 13.53 8.53
CA PRO A 35 19.64 12.26 8.02
C PRO A 35 20.25 11.43 9.16
N LEU A 36 19.82 10.17 9.26
CA LEU A 36 20.34 9.26 10.29
C LEU A 36 21.86 9.11 10.13
N LYS A 37 22.58 9.08 11.25
CA LYS A 37 24.04 8.85 11.25
C LYS A 37 24.43 7.49 10.63
N LYS A 38 23.50 6.55 10.59
CA LYS A 38 23.64 5.24 9.91
C LYS A 38 22.33 4.92 9.22
N PRO A 39 22.36 4.38 7.99
CA PRO A 39 21.13 4.00 7.28
C PRO A 39 20.41 2.86 8.02
N LEU A 40 19.07 2.91 8.00
CA LEU A 40 18.21 1.84 8.44
C LEU A 40 18.47 0.60 7.58
N ARG A 41 18.75 -0.52 8.23
CA ARG A 41 19.02 -1.80 7.59
C ARG A 41 17.72 -2.59 7.49
N ILE A 42 17.32 -2.92 6.28
CA ILE A 42 16.06 -3.58 6.01
C ILE A 42 16.33 -5.00 5.53
N GLY A 43 15.72 -5.96 6.21
CA GLY A 43 15.61 -7.32 5.73
C GLY A 43 14.36 -7.47 4.86
N VAL A 44 14.51 -8.07 3.69
CA VAL A 44 13.40 -8.28 2.75
C VAL A 44 13.08 -9.77 2.67
N VAL A 45 11.79 -10.07 2.76
CA VAL A 45 11.27 -11.45 2.66
C VAL A 45 10.36 -11.57 1.46
N SER A 46 10.67 -12.48 0.57
CA SER A 46 9.76 -13.11 -0.37
C SER A 46 9.94 -14.61 -0.26
N ALA A 47 8.89 -15.37 -0.32
CA ALA A 47 8.97 -16.79 -0.12
C ALA A 47 8.03 -17.55 -1.05
N ALA A 48 8.29 -18.84 -1.20
CA ALA A 48 7.43 -19.74 -1.95
C ALA A 48 6.08 -19.90 -1.26
N ILE A 49 5.00 -19.88 -2.05
CA ILE A 49 3.67 -20.24 -1.59
C ILE A 49 3.43 -21.71 -1.86
N LYS A 50 3.05 -22.47 -0.81
CA LYS A 50 2.77 -23.90 -0.91
C LYS A 50 3.91 -24.67 -1.60
N GLY A 51 5.15 -24.31 -1.28
CA GLY A 51 6.36 -24.92 -1.84
C GLY A 51 6.67 -24.55 -3.29
N LYS A 52 5.97 -23.56 -3.86
CA LYS A 52 6.26 -23.07 -5.21
C LYS A 52 6.96 -21.71 -5.13
N PRO A 53 8.15 -21.57 -5.72
CA PRO A 53 8.85 -20.29 -5.76
C PRO A 53 8.00 -19.20 -6.42
N GLN A 54 8.18 -17.97 -5.95
CA GLN A 54 7.53 -16.78 -6.48
C GLN A 54 8.51 -15.97 -7.33
N PRO A 55 8.91 -16.42 -8.54
CA PRO A 55 10.03 -15.87 -9.31
C PRO A 55 9.79 -14.43 -9.79
N ARG A 56 8.57 -13.90 -9.62
CA ARG A 56 8.19 -12.57 -10.07
C ARG A 56 7.26 -11.92 -9.05
N ASN A 57 7.69 -11.90 -7.80
CA ASN A 57 6.98 -11.13 -6.81
C ASN A 57 7.16 -9.63 -7.11
N GLY A 58 6.20 -9.07 -7.84
CA GLY A 58 6.25 -7.70 -8.31
C GLY A 58 6.37 -6.67 -7.19
N HIS A 59 5.76 -6.94 -6.03
CA HIS A 59 5.77 -6.00 -4.92
C HIS A 59 7.18 -5.79 -4.35
N ILE A 60 7.96 -6.84 -4.12
CA ILE A 60 9.34 -6.67 -3.66
C ILE A 60 10.17 -5.82 -4.63
N TRP A 61 10.07 -6.12 -5.92
CA TRP A 61 10.81 -5.37 -6.94
C TRP A 61 10.42 -3.90 -7.00
N HIS A 62 9.14 -3.59 -6.77
CA HIS A 62 8.64 -2.21 -6.75
C HIS A 62 9.14 -1.44 -5.54
N PHE A 63 9.02 -2.03 -4.35
CA PHE A 63 9.35 -1.35 -3.09
C PHE A 63 10.85 -1.20 -2.86
N ALA A 64 11.63 -2.20 -3.26
CA ALA A 64 13.09 -2.18 -3.10
C ALA A 64 13.75 -0.96 -3.75
N GLN A 65 13.20 -0.48 -4.86
CA GLN A 65 13.72 0.68 -5.57
C GLN A 65 13.70 1.97 -4.75
N GLY A 66 12.77 2.09 -3.80
CA GLY A 66 12.72 3.23 -2.88
C GLY A 66 13.52 3.03 -1.59
N LEU A 67 13.86 1.78 -1.25
CA LEU A 67 14.50 1.40 0.01
C LEU A 67 16.00 1.12 -0.14
N HIS A 68 16.50 0.95 -1.36
CA HIS A 68 17.92 0.65 -1.63
C HIS A 68 18.55 1.76 -2.47
N PRO A 69 19.77 2.22 -2.12
CA PRO A 69 20.37 3.40 -2.74
C PRO A 69 20.74 3.19 -4.20
N VAL A 70 20.99 1.95 -4.62
CA VAL A 70 21.40 1.61 -5.98
C VAL A 70 20.45 0.60 -6.60
N CYS A 71 20.02 0.88 -7.83
CA CYS A 71 19.24 -0.04 -8.66
C CYS A 71 19.93 -0.14 -10.03
N ASP A 72 20.39 -1.33 -10.38
CA ASP A 72 20.92 -1.60 -11.73
C ASP A 72 19.74 -1.74 -12.69
N LEU A 73 19.58 -0.75 -13.57
CA LEU A 73 18.44 -0.69 -14.50
C LEU A 73 18.55 -1.71 -15.63
N ASP A 74 19.74 -2.10 -16.04
CA ASP A 74 19.92 -3.11 -17.08
C ASP A 74 19.60 -4.51 -16.53
N ALA A 75 20.05 -4.80 -15.33
CA ALA A 75 19.67 -6.01 -14.61
C ALA A 75 18.16 -6.04 -14.34
N LEU A 76 17.56 -4.92 -13.92
CA LEU A 76 16.11 -4.82 -13.71
C LEU A 76 15.34 -5.09 -15.03
N LYS A 77 15.79 -4.54 -16.14
CA LYS A 77 15.19 -4.79 -17.46
C LYS A 77 15.30 -6.26 -17.87
N LYS A 78 16.45 -6.89 -17.60
CA LYS A 78 16.70 -8.31 -17.87
C LYS A 78 15.76 -9.21 -17.09
N HIS A 79 15.61 -8.97 -15.79
CA HIS A 79 14.88 -9.86 -14.88
C HIS A 79 13.42 -9.50 -14.71
N TYR A 80 13.06 -8.22 -14.79
CA TYR A 80 11.71 -7.74 -14.58
C TYR A 80 11.39 -6.53 -15.47
N SER A 81 11.19 -6.78 -16.76
CA SER A 81 10.97 -5.75 -17.78
C SER A 81 9.77 -4.82 -17.49
N TYR A 82 8.69 -5.33 -16.90
CA TYR A 82 7.55 -4.53 -16.48
C TYR A 82 7.92 -3.52 -15.39
N GLY A 83 8.61 -3.97 -14.35
CA GLY A 83 9.11 -3.08 -13.29
C GLY A 83 10.10 -2.05 -13.79
N HIS A 84 10.96 -2.42 -14.75
CA HIS A 84 11.85 -1.47 -15.42
C HIS A 84 11.07 -0.37 -16.15
N SER A 85 10.05 -0.73 -16.91
CA SER A 85 9.22 0.25 -17.63
C SER A 85 8.50 1.20 -16.67
N LEU A 86 7.91 0.69 -15.60
CA LEU A 86 7.28 1.50 -14.56
C LEU A 86 8.29 2.47 -13.93
N PHE A 87 9.43 1.96 -13.48
CA PHE A 87 10.43 2.74 -12.76
C PHE A 87 11.07 3.83 -13.60
N THR A 88 11.46 3.51 -14.85
CA THR A 88 12.08 4.51 -15.74
C THR A 88 11.11 5.62 -16.13
N ASN A 89 9.83 5.30 -16.35
CA ASN A 89 8.81 6.31 -16.65
C ASN A 89 8.61 7.27 -15.49
N PHE A 90 8.64 6.77 -14.26
CA PHE A 90 8.49 7.57 -13.06
C PHE A 90 9.70 8.46 -12.79
N LEU A 91 10.91 7.90 -12.74
CA LEU A 91 12.14 8.65 -12.47
C LEU A 91 12.46 9.72 -13.52
N ARG A 92 12.02 9.51 -14.76
CA ARG A 92 12.28 10.42 -15.86
C ARG A 92 11.21 11.51 -16.00
N ASN A 93 10.13 11.44 -15.25
CA ASN A 93 9.12 12.48 -15.33
C ASN A 93 9.47 13.66 -14.42
N PRO A 94 9.82 14.83 -14.99
CA PRO A 94 10.22 16.01 -14.19
C PRO A 94 9.09 16.56 -13.32
N LYS A 95 7.82 16.19 -13.56
CA LYS A 95 6.67 16.61 -12.75
C LYS A 95 6.63 15.89 -11.40
N PHE A 96 7.20 14.70 -11.33
CA PHE A 96 7.25 13.88 -10.13
C PHE A 96 8.69 13.73 -9.65
N ASN A 97 9.44 14.83 -9.66
CA ASN A 97 10.77 14.86 -9.09
C ASN A 97 10.66 14.66 -7.57
N PHE A 98 10.56 13.41 -7.15
CA PHE A 98 10.74 13.03 -5.76
C PHE A 98 12.24 13.00 -5.49
N ASP A 99 12.82 14.15 -5.19
CA ASP A 99 14.23 14.34 -4.84
C ASP A 99 14.67 13.49 -3.64
N THR A 100 13.74 12.71 -3.09
CA THR A 100 13.92 11.92 -1.88
C THR A 100 13.97 10.41 -2.13
N LEU A 101 13.83 9.95 -3.37
CA LEU A 101 13.96 8.52 -3.67
C LEU A 101 15.22 8.21 -4.50
N PRO A 102 15.92 7.12 -4.18
CA PRO A 102 15.73 6.26 -3.00
C PRO A 102 15.99 7.04 -1.71
N PHE A 103 15.35 6.62 -0.59
CA PHE A 103 15.61 7.26 0.69
C PHE A 103 17.10 7.13 1.06
N PRO A 104 17.81 8.25 1.32
CA PRO A 104 19.26 8.22 1.53
C PRO A 104 19.68 7.53 2.82
N ASP A 105 18.73 7.35 3.73
CA ASP A 105 18.92 6.77 5.06
C ASP A 105 18.29 5.37 5.20
N THR A 106 18.02 4.69 4.10
CA THR A 106 17.57 3.29 4.09
C THR A 106 18.47 2.43 3.22
N ARG A 107 18.61 1.15 3.59
CA ARG A 107 19.35 0.17 2.82
C ARG A 107 18.80 -1.23 3.04
N ILE A 108 18.48 -1.93 1.98
CA ILE A 108 18.24 -3.37 2.04
C ILE A 108 19.59 -4.06 2.24
N THR A 109 19.72 -4.86 3.28
CA THR A 109 20.97 -5.58 3.59
C THR A 109 20.86 -7.07 3.33
N HIS A 110 19.68 -7.65 3.55
CA HIS A 110 19.43 -9.07 3.38
C HIS A 110 18.14 -9.31 2.61
N TYR A 111 18.16 -10.37 1.83
CA TYR A 111 17.00 -10.90 1.11
C TYR A 111 16.86 -12.39 1.41
N TYR A 112 15.68 -12.81 1.81
CA TYR A 112 15.34 -14.21 2.01
C TYR A 112 14.22 -14.62 1.06
N ASP A 113 14.42 -15.75 0.40
CA ASP A 113 13.39 -16.50 -0.31
C ASP A 113 13.55 -17.99 0.02
N ALA A 114 12.46 -18.76 0.00
CA ALA A 114 12.53 -20.20 0.22
C ALA A 114 13.33 -20.92 -0.89
N ASP A 115 13.36 -20.33 -2.08
CA ASP A 115 14.23 -20.76 -3.17
C ASP A 115 15.34 -19.70 -3.38
N PRO A 116 16.58 -19.98 -2.94
CA PRO A 116 17.68 -19.03 -3.08
C PRO A 116 18.02 -18.71 -4.53
N THR A 117 17.68 -19.55 -5.50
CA THR A 117 17.92 -19.27 -6.93
C THR A 117 17.08 -18.10 -7.44
N VAL A 118 15.92 -17.86 -6.86
CA VAL A 118 15.05 -16.72 -7.15
C VAL A 118 15.61 -15.42 -6.57
N ALA A 119 16.41 -15.51 -5.51
CA ALA A 119 17.02 -14.35 -4.88
C ALA A 119 18.21 -13.78 -5.65
N VAL A 120 18.91 -14.61 -6.43
CA VAL A 120 20.08 -14.15 -7.19
C VAL A 120 19.77 -12.99 -8.13
N PRO A 121 18.72 -13.02 -8.96
CA PRO A 121 18.34 -11.88 -9.79
C PRO A 121 18.10 -10.59 -8.99
N PHE A 122 17.59 -10.70 -7.79
CA PHE A 122 17.38 -9.55 -6.91
C PHE A 122 18.71 -8.88 -6.54
N THR A 123 19.73 -9.66 -6.24
CA THR A 123 21.06 -9.13 -5.88
C THR A 123 21.82 -8.54 -7.07
N GLU A 124 21.52 -8.98 -8.29
CA GLU A 124 22.04 -8.33 -9.49
C GLU A 124 21.44 -6.92 -9.66
N VAL A 125 20.15 -6.75 -9.35
CA VAL A 125 19.45 -5.47 -9.47
C VAL A 125 19.77 -4.52 -8.31
N PHE A 126 19.93 -5.07 -7.11
CA PHE A 126 20.23 -4.31 -5.89
C PHE A 126 21.58 -4.72 -5.30
N PRO A 127 22.69 -4.16 -5.83
CA PRO A 127 24.04 -4.59 -5.46
C PRO A 127 24.35 -4.40 -3.96
N GLY A 128 25.00 -5.40 -3.38
CA GLY A 128 25.38 -5.38 -1.97
C GLY A 128 24.33 -5.97 -1.01
N VAL A 129 23.18 -6.40 -1.53
CA VAL A 129 22.21 -7.20 -0.77
C VAL A 129 22.74 -8.63 -0.66
N GLN A 130 22.66 -9.20 0.54
CA GLN A 130 23.08 -10.57 0.81
C GLN A 130 21.87 -11.51 0.76
N VAL A 131 22.00 -12.62 0.06
CA VAL A 131 21.01 -13.70 0.08
C VAL A 131 21.16 -14.48 1.39
N ALA A 132 20.13 -14.46 2.22
CA ALA A 132 20.07 -15.23 3.46
C ALA A 132 19.57 -16.65 3.20
N ARG A 133 20.12 -17.63 3.89
CA ARG A 133 19.74 -19.05 3.80
C ARG A 133 18.57 -19.42 4.71
N SER A 134 18.25 -18.56 5.64
CA SER A 134 17.15 -18.72 6.57
C SER A 134 16.61 -17.35 7.02
N LEU A 135 15.39 -17.33 7.57
CA LEU A 135 14.83 -16.13 8.20
C LEU A 135 15.71 -15.65 9.36
N ASP A 136 16.27 -16.55 10.15
CA ASP A 136 17.19 -16.20 11.24
C ASP A 136 18.46 -15.52 10.75
N GLU A 137 19.00 -15.95 9.62
CA GLU A 137 20.14 -15.30 8.98
C GLU A 137 19.76 -13.92 8.46
N MET A 138 18.61 -13.80 7.78
CA MET A 138 18.08 -12.54 7.26
C MET A 138 17.90 -11.50 8.39
N LEU A 139 17.46 -11.94 9.57
CA LEU A 139 17.21 -11.08 10.71
C LEU A 139 18.48 -10.63 11.47
N LYS A 140 19.66 -11.10 11.05
CA LYS A 140 20.92 -10.66 11.70
C LYS A 140 21.24 -9.23 11.32
N GLY A 141 21.17 -8.36 12.32
CA GLY A 141 21.59 -6.98 12.17
C GLY A 141 20.69 -6.11 11.28
N VAL A 142 19.43 -6.48 11.10
CA VAL A 142 18.42 -5.60 10.47
C VAL A 142 17.67 -4.79 11.52
N ASP A 143 17.16 -3.64 11.11
CA ASP A 143 16.40 -2.73 11.96
C ASP A 143 14.90 -2.82 11.70
N ALA A 144 14.50 -3.38 10.54
CA ALA A 144 13.12 -3.61 10.15
C ALA A 144 13.00 -4.73 9.12
N VAL A 145 11.78 -5.25 8.96
CA VAL A 145 11.46 -6.31 7.99
C VAL A 145 10.43 -5.82 6.99
N TRP A 146 10.70 -6.04 5.71
CA TRP A 146 9.73 -5.87 4.63
C TRP A 146 9.41 -7.23 4.03
N MET A 147 8.23 -7.76 4.34
CA MET A 147 7.70 -8.98 3.71
C MET A 147 6.75 -8.56 2.59
N GLY A 148 7.16 -8.80 1.35
CA GLY A 148 6.49 -8.29 0.14
C GLY A 148 5.90 -9.40 -0.73
N ASP A 149 5.56 -10.55 -0.17
CA ASP A 149 4.83 -11.59 -0.88
C ASP A 149 3.35 -11.20 -1.02
N ALA A 150 2.86 -11.10 -2.24
CA ALA A 150 1.49 -10.75 -2.56
C ALA A 150 0.83 -11.75 -3.51
N SER A 151 1.44 -12.89 -3.74
CA SER A 151 1.03 -13.83 -4.78
C SER A 151 0.02 -14.89 -4.32
N GLY A 152 -0.21 -15.03 -3.01
CA GLY A 152 -1.20 -15.91 -2.40
C GLY A 152 -2.30 -15.16 -1.67
N LEU A 153 -2.97 -15.86 -0.78
CA LEU A 153 -3.94 -15.28 0.15
C LEU A 153 -3.32 -14.95 1.51
N GLY A 154 -1.99 -15.17 1.69
CA GLY A 154 -1.28 -14.91 2.92
C GLY A 154 -1.29 -16.07 3.91
N GLU A 155 -1.52 -17.28 3.45
CA GLU A 155 -1.62 -18.47 4.31
C GLU A 155 -0.30 -18.79 5.05
N ASP A 156 0.84 -18.43 4.46
CA ASP A 156 2.19 -18.64 5.01
C ASP A 156 2.80 -17.37 5.63
N HIS A 157 2.12 -16.23 5.56
CA HIS A 157 2.66 -14.97 6.04
C HIS A 157 3.00 -14.97 7.53
N PHE A 158 2.23 -15.69 8.37
CA PHE A 158 2.56 -15.79 9.78
C PHE A 158 3.97 -16.35 9.99
N ASP A 159 4.31 -17.44 9.31
CA ASP A 159 5.62 -18.10 9.47
C ASP A 159 6.77 -17.23 8.94
N LEU A 160 6.49 -16.37 7.95
CA LEU A 160 7.45 -15.45 7.36
C LEU A 160 7.71 -14.21 8.22
N VAL A 161 6.71 -13.70 8.94
CA VAL A 161 6.86 -12.46 9.72
C VAL A 161 7.10 -12.71 11.21
N ALA A 162 6.63 -13.85 11.76
CA ALA A 162 6.72 -14.16 13.18
C ALA A 162 8.14 -14.10 13.74
N PRO A 163 9.21 -14.57 13.06
CA PRO A 163 10.56 -14.45 13.58
C PRO A 163 11.04 -13.00 13.78
N GLY A 164 10.65 -12.08 12.87
CA GLY A 164 10.94 -10.66 12.98
C GLY A 164 10.12 -9.99 14.08
N LEU A 165 8.81 -10.29 14.12
CA LEU A 165 7.90 -9.79 15.15
C LEU A 165 8.32 -10.25 16.54
N ALA A 166 8.77 -11.51 16.71
CA ALA A 166 9.26 -12.01 17.99
C ALA A 166 10.47 -11.24 18.54
N LYS A 167 11.24 -10.61 17.66
CA LYS A 167 12.36 -9.72 18.00
C LYS A 167 11.94 -8.27 18.22
N GLY A 168 10.66 -7.96 18.14
CA GLY A 168 10.12 -6.61 18.26
C GLY A 168 10.46 -5.69 17.07
N LEU A 169 10.82 -6.25 15.92
CA LEU A 169 11.19 -5.47 14.73
C LEU A 169 9.95 -4.89 14.05
N PRO A 170 9.98 -3.59 13.69
CA PRO A 170 8.97 -3.03 12.82
C PRO A 170 8.88 -3.82 11.51
N THR A 171 7.66 -4.25 11.18
CA THR A 171 7.44 -5.19 10.07
C THR A 171 6.33 -4.69 9.15
N PHE A 172 6.61 -4.63 7.86
CA PHE A 172 5.58 -4.59 6.82
C PHE A 172 5.22 -6.02 6.43
N CYS A 173 3.93 -6.34 6.47
CA CYS A 173 3.37 -7.58 5.98
C CYS A 173 2.44 -7.28 4.81
N ASP A 174 2.75 -7.78 3.63
CA ASP A 174 1.97 -7.46 2.43
C ASP A 174 0.53 -8.01 2.51
N LYS A 175 -0.32 -7.50 1.65
CA LYS A 175 -1.70 -7.93 1.49
C LYS A 175 -1.79 -9.14 0.51
N PRO A 176 -2.73 -10.05 0.71
CA PRO A 176 -3.57 -10.30 1.88
C PRO A 176 -2.74 -10.76 3.08
N ILE A 177 -3.05 -10.22 4.27
CA ILE A 177 -2.15 -10.38 5.43
C ILE A 177 -2.11 -11.78 6.02
N GLY A 178 -3.18 -12.55 6.01
CA GLY A 178 -3.22 -13.77 6.82
C GLY A 178 -4.06 -14.93 6.28
N GLY A 179 -4.37 -14.98 4.99
CA GLY A 179 -5.17 -16.05 4.39
C GLY A 179 -6.66 -15.96 4.68
N ASP A 180 -7.01 -15.72 5.94
CA ASP A 180 -8.35 -15.50 6.44
C ASP A 180 -8.36 -14.58 7.67
N VAL A 181 -9.52 -14.41 8.29
CA VAL A 181 -9.68 -13.55 9.47
C VAL A 181 -8.93 -14.10 10.68
N ALA A 182 -8.92 -15.41 10.87
CA ALA A 182 -8.21 -16.05 11.99
C ALA A 182 -6.70 -15.91 11.84
N GLY A 183 -6.15 -16.14 10.64
CA GLY A 183 -4.74 -15.94 10.34
C GLY A 183 -4.33 -14.48 10.47
N THR A 184 -5.15 -13.54 10.01
CA THR A 184 -4.94 -12.10 10.19
C THR A 184 -4.89 -11.76 11.68
N ARG A 185 -5.86 -12.18 12.47
CA ARG A 185 -5.92 -11.97 13.92
C ARG A 185 -4.67 -12.51 14.62
N LYS A 186 -4.26 -13.73 14.25
CA LYS A 186 -3.05 -14.36 14.78
C LYS A 186 -1.81 -13.50 14.59
N ILE A 187 -1.61 -12.93 13.40
CA ILE A 187 -0.48 -12.05 13.11
C ILE A 187 -0.55 -10.76 13.95
N LEU A 188 -1.73 -10.11 13.99
CA LEU A 188 -1.92 -8.86 14.74
C LEU A 188 -1.70 -9.04 16.24
N GLU A 189 -2.25 -10.10 16.83
CA GLU A 189 -2.07 -10.42 18.24
C GLU A 189 -0.62 -10.77 18.56
N PHE A 190 0.06 -11.50 17.67
CA PHE A 190 1.45 -11.84 17.84
C PHE A 190 2.34 -10.59 17.81
N ALA A 191 2.11 -9.67 16.86
CA ALA A 191 2.82 -8.40 16.80
C ALA A 191 2.62 -7.58 18.09
N LYS A 192 1.37 -7.46 18.56
CA LYS A 192 1.02 -6.77 19.80
C LYS A 192 1.72 -7.42 21.02
N LYS A 193 1.70 -8.75 21.11
CA LYS A 193 2.35 -9.50 22.21
C LYS A 193 3.84 -9.20 22.31
N HIS A 194 4.51 -9.01 21.18
CA HIS A 194 5.95 -8.77 21.10
C HIS A 194 6.32 -7.29 21.01
N ASN A 195 5.33 -6.37 21.15
CA ASN A 195 5.53 -4.93 20.99
C ASN A 195 6.27 -4.58 19.68
N ALA A 196 5.97 -5.30 18.63
CA ALA A 196 6.53 -5.11 17.28
C ALA A 196 5.56 -4.28 16.45
N PRO A 197 5.93 -3.06 16.01
CA PRO A 197 5.08 -2.28 15.12
C PRO A 197 4.82 -3.05 13.83
N LEU A 198 3.55 -3.16 13.46
CA LEU A 198 3.11 -3.86 12.26
C LEU A 198 2.34 -2.93 11.34
N MET A 199 2.64 -3.00 10.06
CA MET A 199 1.90 -2.33 8.99
C MET A 199 1.49 -3.34 7.94
N SER A 200 0.21 -3.36 7.61
CA SER A 200 -0.32 -4.07 6.44
C SER A 200 -1.42 -3.22 5.83
N THR A 201 -1.36 -2.99 4.53
CA THR A 201 -2.35 -2.17 3.83
C THR A 201 -2.22 -2.30 2.31
N SER A 202 -3.23 -1.84 1.59
CA SER A 202 -3.13 -1.60 0.16
C SER A 202 -2.49 -0.24 -0.12
N CYS A 203 -1.79 -0.14 -1.23
CA CYS A 203 -1.33 1.14 -1.77
C CYS A 203 -2.48 2.13 -2.05
N TRP A 204 -3.71 1.65 -2.23
CA TRP A 204 -4.90 2.49 -2.41
C TRP A 204 -5.24 3.37 -1.20
N ARG A 205 -4.77 3.03 -0.01
CA ARG A 205 -4.78 3.95 1.14
C ARG A 205 -4.04 5.26 0.86
N TYR A 206 -3.13 5.25 -0.09
CA TYR A 206 -2.23 6.36 -0.43
C TYR A 206 -2.43 6.87 -1.86
N GLU A 207 -3.61 6.67 -2.43
CA GLU A 207 -3.93 7.19 -3.77
C GLU A 207 -3.71 8.69 -3.87
N PHE A 208 -3.30 9.11 -5.05
CA PHE A 208 -3.26 10.54 -5.36
C PHE A 208 -4.67 11.12 -5.27
N GLY A 209 -4.88 12.02 -4.38
CA GLY A 209 -6.22 12.56 -4.06
C GLY A 209 -6.75 12.09 -2.70
N MET A 210 -6.28 10.97 -2.15
CA MET A 210 -6.72 10.48 -0.85
C MET A 210 -6.45 11.50 0.27
N GLU A 211 -5.28 12.14 0.27
CA GLU A 211 -4.95 13.17 1.26
C GLU A 211 -5.88 14.39 1.15
N ALA A 212 -6.24 14.79 -0.06
CA ALA A 212 -7.21 15.86 -0.27
C ALA A 212 -8.60 15.44 0.22
N ALA A 213 -9.02 14.21 -0.09
CA ALA A 213 -10.29 13.66 0.37
C ALA A 213 -10.38 13.60 1.91
N LEU A 214 -9.31 13.16 2.57
CA LEU A 214 -9.22 13.15 4.03
C LEU A 214 -9.32 14.58 4.62
N ARG A 215 -8.60 15.55 4.04
CA ARG A 215 -8.73 16.96 4.47
C ARG A 215 -10.15 17.49 4.27
N MET A 216 -10.80 17.16 3.16
CA MET A 216 -12.20 17.54 2.91
C MET A 216 -13.14 16.95 3.95
N ARG A 217 -12.97 15.68 4.29
CA ARG A 217 -13.74 15.01 5.33
C ARG A 217 -13.53 15.68 6.70
N ASP A 218 -12.27 15.86 7.08
CA ASP A 218 -11.89 16.31 8.42
C ASP A 218 -12.16 17.82 8.63
N SER A 219 -12.25 18.62 7.56
CA SER A 219 -12.64 20.03 7.63
C SER A 219 -14.09 20.26 8.05
N GLY A 220 -14.97 19.29 7.77
CA GLY A 220 -16.41 19.44 7.99
C GLY A 220 -17.10 20.47 7.07
N GLU A 221 -16.38 21.15 6.19
CA GLU A 221 -16.89 22.21 5.29
C GLU A 221 -18.05 21.71 4.41
N PHE A 222 -17.92 20.49 3.90
CA PHE A 222 -18.91 19.89 3.02
C PHE A 222 -19.98 19.05 3.75
N GLY A 223 -19.99 19.11 5.08
CA GLY A 223 -20.82 18.26 5.93
C GLY A 223 -20.25 16.85 6.06
N GLN A 224 -21.01 15.96 6.67
CA GLN A 224 -20.61 14.58 6.88
C GLN A 224 -20.38 13.87 5.56
N LEU A 225 -19.33 13.04 5.50
CA LEU A 225 -19.13 12.06 4.43
C LEU A 225 -20.12 10.90 4.66
N GLU A 226 -21.09 10.76 3.77
CA GLU A 226 -22.22 9.84 3.94
C GLU A 226 -22.01 8.52 3.20
N HIS A 227 -21.32 8.56 2.05
CA HIS A 227 -21.13 7.39 1.19
C HIS A 227 -19.83 7.50 0.42
N VAL A 228 -19.17 6.35 0.21
CA VAL A 228 -18.01 6.19 -0.65
C VAL A 228 -18.28 5.07 -1.66
N SER A 229 -17.97 5.33 -2.93
CA SER A 229 -17.96 4.31 -3.97
C SER A 229 -16.57 4.20 -4.57
N ALA A 230 -15.93 3.05 -4.43
CA ALA A 230 -14.59 2.78 -4.95
C ALA A 230 -14.61 1.67 -6.00
N ARG A 231 -13.94 1.90 -7.13
CA ARG A 231 -13.91 0.95 -8.26
C ARG A 231 -12.50 0.54 -8.61
N LEU A 232 -12.32 -0.77 -8.79
CA LEU A 232 -11.11 -1.34 -9.38
C LEU A 232 -11.44 -1.99 -10.74
N PHE A 233 -10.81 -1.49 -11.78
CA PHE A 233 -10.88 -2.07 -13.12
C PHE A 233 -9.86 -3.19 -13.26
N SER A 234 -10.32 -4.41 -13.13
CA SER A 234 -9.52 -5.61 -13.36
C SER A 234 -10.42 -6.76 -13.78
N ARG A 235 -9.86 -7.75 -14.47
CA ARG A 235 -10.63 -8.93 -14.87
C ARG A 235 -11.17 -9.63 -13.63
N TYR A 236 -12.50 -9.66 -13.52
CA TYR A 236 -13.15 -10.28 -12.36
C TYR A 236 -13.02 -11.79 -12.38
N SER A 237 -12.76 -12.31 -11.21
CA SER A 237 -12.96 -13.70 -10.81
C SER A 237 -13.03 -13.75 -9.28
N LEU A 238 -13.71 -14.73 -8.69
CA LEU A 238 -13.74 -14.84 -7.23
C LEU A 238 -12.33 -14.97 -6.60
N PRO A 239 -11.41 -15.78 -7.13
CA PRO A 239 -10.02 -15.76 -6.68
C PRO A 239 -9.35 -14.38 -6.84
N GLY A 240 -9.67 -13.65 -7.93
CA GLY A 240 -9.21 -12.28 -8.13
C GLY A 240 -9.75 -11.32 -7.08
N TRP A 241 -11.04 -11.43 -6.71
CA TRP A 241 -11.62 -10.66 -5.61
C TRP A 241 -10.86 -10.88 -4.29
N MET A 242 -10.55 -12.12 -3.95
CA MET A 242 -9.83 -12.44 -2.71
C MET A 242 -8.46 -11.76 -2.61
N ILE A 243 -7.79 -11.55 -3.75
CA ILE A 243 -6.46 -10.93 -3.82
C ILE A 243 -6.54 -9.42 -4.02
N TYR A 244 -7.40 -8.94 -4.92
CA TYR A 244 -7.44 -7.56 -5.39
C TYR A 244 -8.63 -6.76 -4.88
N GLY A 245 -9.71 -7.41 -4.44
CA GLY A 245 -10.87 -6.73 -3.84
C GLY A 245 -10.52 -5.92 -2.59
N GLN A 246 -9.40 -6.23 -1.96
CA GLN A 246 -8.87 -5.45 -0.86
C GLN A 246 -8.54 -4.00 -1.26
N HIS A 247 -8.15 -3.72 -2.51
CA HIS A 247 -7.81 -2.36 -2.94
C HIS A 247 -8.99 -1.38 -2.78
N PRO A 248 -10.14 -1.58 -3.43
CA PRO A 248 -11.27 -0.67 -3.26
C PRO A 248 -11.83 -0.71 -1.83
N VAL A 249 -11.75 -1.84 -1.11
CA VAL A 249 -12.14 -1.93 0.30
C VAL A 249 -11.25 -1.04 1.16
N TRP A 250 -9.93 -0.99 0.92
CA TRP A 250 -9.02 -0.08 1.60
C TRP A 250 -9.33 1.40 1.34
N ALA A 251 -9.76 1.77 0.12
CA ALA A 251 -10.19 3.14 -0.14
C ALA A 251 -11.41 3.51 0.71
N VAL A 252 -12.42 2.63 0.77
CA VAL A 252 -13.59 2.82 1.64
C VAL A 252 -13.17 2.89 3.11
N MET A 253 -12.38 1.92 3.59
CA MET A 253 -11.93 1.86 4.99
C MET A 253 -11.14 3.11 5.40
N THR A 254 -10.26 3.61 4.53
CA THR A 254 -9.46 4.82 4.80
C THR A 254 -10.34 6.05 5.02
N LEU A 255 -11.42 6.16 4.26
CA LEU A 255 -12.32 7.32 4.30
C LEU A 255 -13.41 7.21 5.36
N MET A 256 -13.93 6.01 5.57
CA MET A 256 -15.07 5.77 6.46
C MET A 256 -14.67 5.27 7.85
N GLY A 257 -13.48 4.65 7.96
CA GLY A 257 -13.01 4.03 9.21
C GLY A 257 -13.63 2.66 9.48
N ALA A 258 -13.23 2.07 10.59
CA ALA A 258 -13.75 0.81 11.11
C ALA A 258 -15.20 0.94 11.61
N GLY A 259 -15.85 -0.19 11.91
CA GLY A 259 -17.21 -0.27 12.42
C GLY A 259 -18.21 -0.79 11.39
N VAL A 260 -17.76 -1.59 10.44
CA VAL A 260 -18.61 -2.24 9.45
C VAL A 260 -19.54 -3.25 10.13
N GLU A 261 -20.83 -3.18 9.81
CA GLU A 261 -21.85 -4.08 10.34
C GLU A 261 -22.00 -5.35 9.48
N ALA A 262 -22.18 -5.17 8.17
CA ALA A 262 -22.46 -6.28 7.27
C ALA A 262 -22.02 -5.99 5.83
N VAL A 263 -21.98 -7.03 5.02
CA VAL A 263 -21.63 -6.97 3.60
C VAL A 263 -22.60 -7.80 2.78
N ILE A 264 -23.02 -7.30 1.63
CA ILE A 264 -23.69 -8.07 0.59
C ILE A 264 -22.90 -7.95 -0.70
N MET A 265 -22.69 -9.06 -1.42
CA MET A 265 -22.01 -9.10 -2.71
C MET A 265 -22.91 -9.67 -3.78
N ILE A 266 -22.96 -8.99 -4.91
CA ILE A 266 -23.71 -9.42 -6.10
C ILE A 266 -22.70 -9.57 -7.25
N GLU A 267 -22.79 -10.68 -7.95
CA GLU A 267 -22.04 -10.92 -9.18
C GLU A 267 -22.97 -10.74 -10.39
N TYR A 268 -22.49 -10.04 -11.40
CA TYR A 268 -23.20 -9.92 -12.67
C TYR A 268 -22.20 -9.88 -13.83
N LYS A 269 -22.25 -10.89 -14.70
CA LYS A 269 -21.30 -11.04 -15.83
C LYS A 269 -19.85 -11.00 -15.32
N ASP A 270 -19.07 -10.06 -15.85
CA ASP A 270 -17.64 -9.91 -15.58
C ASP A 270 -17.35 -8.93 -14.43
N THR A 271 -18.34 -8.68 -13.57
CA THR A 271 -18.24 -7.74 -12.45
C THR A 271 -18.80 -8.31 -11.17
N CYS A 272 -18.27 -7.82 -10.04
CA CYS A 272 -18.92 -7.97 -8.75
C CYS A 272 -19.07 -6.62 -8.05
N HIS A 273 -20.09 -6.52 -7.22
CA HIS A 273 -20.48 -5.34 -6.47
C HIS A 273 -20.66 -5.73 -5.01
N ALA A 274 -19.85 -5.17 -4.13
CA ALA A 274 -20.05 -5.35 -2.70
C ALA A 274 -20.58 -4.06 -2.07
N MET A 275 -21.70 -4.16 -1.36
CA MET A 275 -22.20 -3.10 -0.48
C MET A 275 -21.73 -3.38 0.94
N ILE A 276 -21.10 -2.38 1.55
CA ILE A 276 -20.53 -2.41 2.89
C ILE A 276 -21.40 -1.53 3.77
N THR A 277 -22.08 -2.10 4.77
CA THR A 277 -23.02 -1.38 5.61
C THR A 277 -22.41 -0.98 6.94
N TYR A 278 -22.81 0.19 7.41
CA TYR A 278 -22.48 0.73 8.72
C TYR A 278 -23.79 1.01 9.49
N PRO A 279 -23.81 0.98 10.83
CA PRO A 279 -25.03 1.17 11.59
C PRO A 279 -25.69 2.54 11.43
N ASP A 280 -24.88 3.58 11.19
CA ASP A 280 -25.26 4.99 11.35
C ASP A 280 -25.10 5.83 10.08
N ARG A 281 -24.80 5.21 8.94
CA ARG A 281 -24.56 5.91 7.67
C ARG A 281 -25.01 5.10 6.46
N TYR A 282 -25.04 5.74 5.29
CA TYR A 282 -25.38 5.05 4.06
C TYR A 282 -24.37 3.96 3.72
N PRO A 283 -24.82 2.85 3.12
CA PRO A 283 -23.92 1.79 2.67
C PRO A 283 -22.87 2.32 1.70
N CYS A 284 -21.63 1.94 1.87
CA CYS A 284 -20.57 2.17 0.90
C CYS A 284 -20.57 1.09 -0.18
N HIS A 285 -19.97 1.37 -1.31
CA HIS A 285 -19.98 0.49 -2.45
C HIS A 285 -18.58 0.26 -3.00
N THR A 286 -18.25 -1.01 -3.27
CA THR A 286 -17.05 -1.35 -4.05
C THR A 286 -17.45 -2.10 -5.30
N TRP A 287 -16.79 -1.77 -6.39
CA TRP A 287 -16.99 -2.43 -7.67
C TRP A 287 -15.65 -2.96 -8.18
N PHE A 288 -15.64 -4.23 -8.54
CA PHE A 288 -14.49 -4.92 -9.10
C PHE A 288 -14.89 -5.63 -10.38
N GLY A 289 -14.24 -5.30 -11.49
CA GLY A 289 -14.54 -5.88 -12.79
C GLY A 289 -14.06 -5.02 -13.95
N GLN A 290 -14.12 -5.56 -15.14
CA GLN A 290 -13.75 -4.88 -16.38
C GLN A 290 -14.81 -5.13 -17.46
N PRO A 291 -15.98 -4.44 -17.37
CA PRO A 291 -17.08 -4.66 -18.30
C PRO A 291 -16.85 -4.05 -19.70
N TYR A 292 -15.80 -3.21 -19.84
CA TYR A 292 -15.53 -2.47 -21.08
C TYR A 292 -14.05 -2.54 -21.45
N GLU A 293 -13.75 -2.83 -22.70
CA GLU A 293 -12.36 -3.00 -23.19
C GLU A 293 -11.50 -1.72 -23.17
N LYS A 294 -12.10 -0.54 -22.97
CA LYS A 294 -11.42 0.76 -23.15
C LYS A 294 -11.52 1.74 -22.00
N PHE A 295 -12.09 1.35 -20.87
CA PHE A 295 -12.14 2.23 -19.69
C PHE A 295 -11.08 1.83 -18.68
N GLU A 296 -10.03 2.63 -18.58
CA GLU A 296 -8.84 2.38 -17.76
C GLU A 296 -8.88 3.06 -16.39
N TYR A 297 -10.05 3.39 -15.83
CA TYR A 297 -10.03 4.27 -14.68
C TYR A 297 -10.59 3.62 -13.42
N ASP A 298 -9.69 3.19 -12.57
CA ASP A 298 -9.95 3.10 -11.14
C ASP A 298 -10.47 4.47 -10.67
N ARG A 299 -11.44 4.46 -9.77
CA ARG A 299 -12.10 5.70 -9.36
C ARG A 299 -12.66 5.57 -7.96
N THR A 300 -12.57 6.66 -7.19
CA THR A 300 -13.23 6.80 -5.90
C THR A 300 -14.11 8.04 -5.90
N ASP A 301 -15.40 7.84 -5.61
CA ASP A 301 -16.41 8.88 -5.48
C ASP A 301 -16.80 9.05 -4.01
N LEU A 302 -16.79 10.28 -3.53
CA LEU A 302 -17.16 10.67 -2.17
C LEU A 302 -18.42 11.51 -2.19
N TYR A 303 -19.41 11.10 -1.45
CA TYR A 303 -20.71 11.79 -1.32
C TYR A 303 -20.79 12.42 0.06
N PHE A 304 -20.43 13.69 0.11
CA PHE A 304 -20.67 14.54 1.28
C PHE A 304 -22.11 15.05 1.25
N LYS A 305 -22.63 15.40 2.40
CA LYS A 305 -23.98 15.99 2.51
C LYS A 305 -24.22 17.18 1.59
N LYS A 306 -23.18 17.96 1.29
CA LYS A 306 -23.26 19.19 0.46
C LYS A 306 -22.44 19.12 -0.83
N LYS A 307 -21.68 18.04 -1.09
CA LYS A 307 -20.75 17.99 -2.22
C LYS A 307 -20.48 16.57 -2.67
N LEU A 308 -20.42 16.37 -3.98
CA LEU A 308 -19.77 15.22 -4.62
C LEU A 308 -18.33 15.56 -4.95
N HIS A 309 -17.41 14.68 -4.60
CA HIS A 309 -16.01 14.76 -5.01
C HIS A 309 -15.58 13.42 -5.60
N THR A 310 -14.78 13.48 -6.67
CA THR A 310 -14.25 12.30 -7.35
C THR A 310 -12.76 12.43 -7.53
N PHE A 311 -12.04 11.36 -7.31
CA PHE A 311 -10.63 11.27 -7.72
C PHE A 311 -10.33 9.90 -8.35
N THR A 312 -9.24 9.86 -9.09
CA THR A 312 -8.71 8.64 -9.71
C THR A 312 -7.27 8.46 -9.26
N PRO A 313 -6.77 7.22 -9.17
CA PRO A 313 -5.37 6.97 -8.86
C PRO A 313 -4.43 7.44 -9.98
N SER A 314 -4.98 7.73 -11.17
CA SER A 314 -4.22 8.25 -12.29
C SER A 314 -3.83 9.71 -12.08
N ILE A 315 -2.57 10.04 -12.34
CA ILE A 315 -2.10 11.40 -12.41
C ILE A 315 -1.95 11.78 -13.88
N GLU A 316 -2.61 12.87 -14.30
CA GLU A 316 -2.59 13.35 -15.69
C GLU A 316 -2.98 12.29 -16.73
N GLY A 317 -3.94 11.41 -16.38
CA GLY A 317 -4.39 10.35 -17.27
C GLY A 317 -3.44 9.15 -17.35
N SER A 318 -2.39 9.11 -16.53
CA SER A 318 -1.48 7.97 -16.45
C SER A 318 -1.64 7.20 -15.15
N PHE A 319 -2.13 5.97 -15.25
CA PHE A 319 -2.18 5.03 -14.13
C PHE A 319 -0.78 4.78 -13.53
N ASN A 320 0.24 4.65 -14.37
CA ASN A 320 1.60 4.38 -13.90
C ASN A 320 2.11 5.45 -12.94
N TYR A 321 1.85 6.73 -13.20
CA TYR A 321 2.28 7.80 -12.30
C TYR A 321 1.53 7.77 -10.97
N GLY A 322 0.24 7.54 -11.00
CA GLY A 322 -0.57 7.37 -9.79
C GLY A 322 -0.07 6.19 -8.94
N TYR A 323 0.21 5.08 -9.57
CA TYR A 323 0.73 3.89 -8.91
C TYR A 323 2.09 4.14 -8.23
N HIS A 324 3.02 4.83 -8.88
CA HIS A 324 4.30 5.20 -8.27
C HIS A 324 4.15 6.14 -7.08
N TYR A 325 3.23 7.08 -7.14
CA TYR A 325 2.92 7.93 -6.00
C TYR A 325 2.44 7.11 -4.80
N GLN A 326 1.52 6.18 -5.03
CA GLN A 326 1.02 5.27 -4.00
C GLN A 326 2.16 4.45 -3.38
N MET A 327 3.06 3.91 -4.21
CA MET A 327 4.23 3.14 -3.74
C MET A 327 5.18 4.00 -2.91
N PHE A 328 5.48 5.21 -3.38
CA PHE A 328 6.30 6.16 -2.63
C PHE A 328 5.71 6.43 -1.25
N ARG A 329 4.41 6.75 -1.17
CA ARG A 329 3.72 7.05 0.09
C ARG A 329 3.69 5.84 1.02
N LEU A 330 3.49 4.65 0.49
CA LEU A 330 3.53 3.40 1.26
C LEU A 330 4.91 3.19 1.90
N ILE A 331 5.98 3.33 1.11
CA ILE A 331 7.37 3.18 1.59
C ILE A 331 7.72 4.27 2.61
N ALA A 332 7.32 5.52 2.35
CA ALA A 332 7.55 6.63 3.26
C ALA A 332 6.87 6.40 4.62
N THR A 333 5.64 5.89 4.60
CA THR A 333 4.88 5.55 5.80
C THR A 333 5.52 4.38 6.57
N PHE A 334 6.01 3.38 5.88
CA PHE A 334 6.78 2.30 6.52
C PHE A 334 8.05 2.84 7.17
N ARG A 335 8.83 3.65 6.46
CA ARG A 335 10.02 4.28 7.02
C ARG A 335 9.70 5.09 8.28
N GLU A 336 8.63 5.87 8.25
CA GLU A 336 8.17 6.63 9.42
C GLU A 336 7.80 5.71 10.60
N MET A 337 7.11 4.60 10.33
CA MET A 337 6.84 3.58 11.37
C MET A 337 8.12 3.03 11.97
N VAL A 338 9.14 2.74 11.15
CA VAL A 338 10.43 2.24 11.66
C VAL A 338 11.09 3.26 12.60
N LEU A 339 11.08 4.53 12.21
CA LEU A 339 11.70 5.62 12.98
C LEU A 339 10.96 5.94 14.28
N THR A 340 9.64 5.99 14.22
CA THR A 340 8.80 6.45 15.34
C THR A 340 8.28 5.30 16.20
N ARG A 341 8.30 4.08 15.69
CA ARG A 341 7.62 2.89 16.24
C ARG A 341 6.10 3.06 16.40
N LYS A 342 5.49 4.00 15.69
CA LYS A 342 4.04 4.20 15.68
C LYS A 342 3.43 3.50 14.47
N GLU A 343 2.46 2.64 14.72
CA GLU A 343 1.72 1.97 13.67
C GLU A 343 0.85 2.97 12.89
N PRO A 344 0.98 3.01 11.55
CA PRO A 344 0.23 3.98 10.74
C PRO A 344 -1.18 3.54 10.41
N VAL A 345 -1.49 2.26 10.66
CA VAL A 345 -2.78 1.65 10.35
C VAL A 345 -3.31 0.94 11.60
N PRO A 346 -4.49 1.30 12.10
CA PRO A 346 -5.09 0.60 13.23
C PRO A 346 -5.31 -0.89 12.93
N HIS A 347 -4.97 -1.77 13.86
CA HIS A 347 -5.17 -3.21 13.71
C HIS A 347 -6.64 -3.58 13.42
N GLN A 348 -7.59 -2.82 13.98
CA GLN A 348 -9.01 -3.00 13.70
C GLN A 348 -9.35 -2.80 12.22
N GLU A 349 -8.79 -1.78 11.56
CA GLU A 349 -8.99 -1.56 10.13
C GLU A 349 -8.42 -2.72 9.30
N ILE A 350 -7.22 -3.20 9.65
CA ILE A 350 -6.59 -4.34 8.96
C ILE A 350 -7.47 -5.59 9.05
N LEU A 351 -7.99 -5.86 10.25
CA LEU A 351 -8.83 -7.02 10.49
C LEU A 351 -10.18 -6.92 9.78
N GLU A 352 -10.82 -5.73 9.83
CA GLU A 352 -12.11 -5.51 9.16
C GLU A 352 -11.98 -5.57 7.64
N VAL A 353 -10.91 -5.07 7.04
CA VAL A 353 -10.70 -5.21 5.58
C VAL A 353 -10.65 -6.68 5.17
N THR A 354 -9.92 -7.52 5.90
CA THR A 354 -9.91 -8.97 5.65
C THR A 354 -11.32 -9.55 5.83
N ALA A 355 -12.00 -9.20 6.91
CA ALA A 355 -13.36 -9.68 7.19
C ALA A 355 -14.37 -9.26 6.11
N ILE A 356 -14.28 -8.02 5.60
CA ILE A 356 -15.15 -7.54 4.50
C ILE A 356 -14.96 -8.39 3.24
N VAL A 357 -13.70 -8.65 2.85
CA VAL A 357 -13.41 -9.46 1.67
C VAL A 357 -13.97 -10.87 1.80
N HIS A 358 -13.81 -11.49 2.97
CA HIS A 358 -14.35 -12.83 3.25
C HIS A 358 -15.87 -12.85 3.41
N ALA A 359 -16.47 -11.82 4.04
CA ALA A 359 -17.93 -11.69 4.14
C ALA A 359 -18.58 -11.52 2.76
N ALA A 360 -17.94 -10.76 1.86
CA ALA A 360 -18.40 -10.62 0.48
C ALA A 360 -18.38 -11.96 -0.27
N ALA A 361 -17.29 -12.72 -0.17
CA ALA A 361 -17.20 -14.05 -0.76
C ALA A 361 -18.24 -15.03 -0.18
N LYS A 362 -18.46 -15.00 1.14
CA LYS A 362 -19.50 -15.76 1.83
C LYS A 362 -20.89 -15.36 1.36
N SER A 363 -21.16 -14.06 1.23
CA SER A 363 -22.43 -13.53 0.70
C SER A 363 -22.74 -14.14 -0.67
N LEU A 364 -21.75 -14.10 -1.58
CA LEU A 364 -21.90 -14.66 -2.93
C LEU A 364 -22.19 -16.17 -2.89
N ALA A 365 -21.45 -16.93 -2.10
CA ALA A 365 -21.64 -18.37 -1.93
C ALA A 365 -23.03 -18.70 -1.36
N GLU A 366 -23.64 -17.82 -0.60
CA GLU A 366 -24.95 -17.94 0.03
C GLU A 366 -26.04 -17.13 -0.68
N LYS A 367 -25.98 -17.12 -2.03
CA LYS A 367 -26.98 -16.48 -2.91
C LYS A 367 -27.15 -14.99 -2.70
N SER A 368 -26.06 -14.29 -2.45
CA SER A 368 -26.02 -12.83 -2.24
C SER A 368 -26.88 -12.36 -1.07
N ARG A 369 -26.92 -13.14 0.00
CA ARG A 369 -27.53 -12.64 1.23
C ARG A 369 -26.64 -11.64 1.95
N LEU A 370 -27.23 -10.78 2.77
CA LEU A 370 -26.49 -9.96 3.70
C LEU A 370 -25.76 -10.82 4.74
N VAL A 371 -24.47 -10.65 4.88
CA VAL A 371 -23.60 -11.35 5.84
C VAL A 371 -23.13 -10.35 6.88
N LYS A 372 -23.49 -10.56 8.15
CA LYS A 372 -22.95 -9.75 9.24
C LYS A 372 -21.44 -9.99 9.38
N LEU A 373 -20.68 -8.92 9.63
CA LEU A 373 -19.22 -9.04 9.78
C LEU A 373 -18.85 -10.01 10.92
N ALA A 374 -19.65 -10.02 11.98
CA ALA A 374 -19.49 -10.95 13.10
C ALA A 374 -19.50 -12.43 12.68
N GLU A 375 -20.19 -12.81 11.58
CA GLU A 375 -20.25 -14.19 11.11
C GLU A 375 -18.91 -14.71 10.56
N VAL A 376 -17.99 -13.83 10.24
CA VAL A 376 -16.64 -14.16 9.73
C VAL A 376 -15.54 -13.74 10.69
N MET A 377 -15.87 -12.91 11.66
CA MET A 377 -14.92 -12.43 12.67
C MET A 377 -14.62 -13.48 13.76
N GLY A 378 -15.52 -14.43 14.00
CA GLY A 378 -15.41 -15.48 15.01
C GLY A 378 -15.71 -14.99 16.42
#